data_aeef9f779749edb876c68d12a6462004
#
_entry.id   aeef9f779749edb876c68d12a6462004
#
_cell.length_a   1.000
_cell.length_b   1.000
_cell.length_c   1.000
_cell.angle_alpha   90.00
_cell.angle_beta   90.00
_cell.angle_gamma   90.00
#
_symmetry.space_group_name_H-M   'P 1'
#
loop_
_entity.id
_entity.type
_entity.pdbx_description
1 polymer ?
#
loop_
_entity_poly.entity_id
_entity_poly.type
_entity_poly.pdbx_seq_one_letter_code
_entity_poly.pdbx_strand_id
1 'polypeptide(L)'
;MDRRLTMLSVMCALLMLTACAKPPTEQIEAAEKAIKEAQASGASTYTPDEYAKIEGALAALKKEAADQEGKFALFRDYGKVEQLAVTAKGEAERVKTEAIQKKEEAKAAALQAQQVAQEAVKSTLELVAKAPTGKDRAALESIKADAEALKASLNQVQMSIDTADYPTAQTKAKAIHEKSQAVSHEIETALAKIGKGKSSAAKKK
;
A
#
# COMPACT_ATOMS: atom_id res chain seq x y z
N MET A 1 -55.36 -0.59 53.72
CA MET A 1 -54.27 -1.51 53.29
C MET A 1 -53.95 -1.37 51.80
N ASP A 2 -54.83 -0.75 51.05
CA ASP A 2 -54.74 -0.77 49.56
C ASP A 2 -53.80 0.31 48.91
N ARG A 3 -53.59 1.44 49.56
CA ARG A 3 -52.75 2.52 49.02
C ARG A 3 -51.27 2.18 48.92
N ARG A 4 -50.77 1.33 49.82
CA ARG A 4 -49.37 0.88 49.79
C ARG A 4 -49.13 -0.20 48.71
N LEU A 5 -50.14 -1.06 48.53
CA LEU A 5 -50.11 -2.11 47.50
C LEU A 5 -50.20 -1.52 46.09
N THR A 6 -51.03 -0.50 45.88
CA THR A 6 -51.12 0.23 44.60
C THR A 6 -49.87 1.05 44.29
N MET A 7 -49.23 1.70 45.30
CA MET A 7 -47.95 2.36 45.09
C MET A 7 -46.82 1.40 44.74
N LEU A 8 -46.77 0.22 45.38
CA LEU A 8 -45.77 -0.80 45.05
C LEU A 8 -45.95 -1.36 43.64
N SER A 9 -47.20 -1.55 43.20
CA SER A 9 -47.55 -2.02 41.86
C SER A 9 -47.21 -0.99 40.78
N VAL A 10 -47.47 0.31 41.02
CA VAL A 10 -47.09 1.38 40.09
C VAL A 10 -45.58 1.55 40.00
N MET A 11 -44.85 1.41 41.12
CA MET A 11 -43.38 1.51 41.13
C MET A 11 -42.71 0.32 40.42
N CYS A 12 -43.26 -0.89 40.54
CA CYS A 12 -42.82 -2.06 39.76
C CYS A 12 -43.11 -1.90 38.26
N ALA A 13 -44.25 -1.33 37.87
CA ALA A 13 -44.60 -1.08 36.48
C ALA A 13 -43.71 0.01 35.83
N LEU A 14 -43.30 1.04 36.58
CA LEU A 14 -42.34 2.07 36.08
C LEU A 14 -40.92 1.53 35.90
N LEU A 15 -40.48 0.57 36.70
CA LEU A 15 -39.16 -0.09 36.59
C LEU A 15 -39.07 -1.03 35.37
N MET A 16 -40.20 -1.49 34.85
CA MET A 16 -40.22 -2.38 33.67
C MET A 16 -40.09 -1.62 32.35
N LEU A 17 -40.22 -0.29 32.32
CA LEU A 17 -40.19 0.53 31.09
C LEU A 17 -38.77 0.93 30.62
N THR A 18 -37.75 0.65 31.43
CA THR A 18 -36.35 1.01 31.09
C THR A 18 -35.48 -0.17 30.60
N ALA A 19 -36.06 -1.37 30.52
CA ALA A 19 -35.27 -2.59 30.30
C ALA A 19 -35.17 -3.07 28.83
N CYS A 20 -35.60 -2.28 27.85
CA CYS A 20 -35.31 -2.62 26.45
C CYS A 20 -33.95 -2.02 26.06
N ALA A 21 -32.89 -2.82 26.18
CA ALA A 21 -31.58 -2.45 25.65
C ALA A 21 -31.69 -2.14 24.14
N LYS A 22 -31.34 -0.90 23.75
CA LYS A 22 -31.33 -0.48 22.35
C LYS A 22 -30.00 -0.84 21.71
N PRO A 23 -30.00 -1.25 20.45
CA PRO A 23 -28.75 -1.48 19.72
C PRO A 23 -27.89 -0.21 19.72
N PRO A 24 -26.57 -0.30 19.91
CA PRO A 24 -25.64 0.83 19.85
C PRO A 24 -25.32 1.21 18.39
N THR A 25 -26.34 1.60 17.63
CA THR A 25 -26.22 1.88 16.18
C THR A 25 -25.20 2.97 15.86
N GLU A 26 -25.15 4.04 16.66
CA GLU A 26 -24.19 5.14 16.48
C GLU A 26 -22.73 4.66 16.61
N GLN A 27 -22.44 3.78 17.57
CA GLN A 27 -21.11 3.22 17.78
C GLN A 27 -20.72 2.28 16.63
N ILE A 28 -21.67 1.46 16.13
CA ILE A 28 -21.46 0.56 15.00
C ILE A 28 -21.17 1.38 13.73
N GLU A 29 -21.98 2.40 13.45
CA GLU A 29 -21.79 3.30 12.31
C GLU A 29 -20.46 4.07 12.39
N ALA A 30 -20.07 4.50 13.60
CA ALA A 30 -18.78 5.17 13.81
C ALA A 30 -17.60 4.23 13.53
N ALA A 31 -17.68 2.95 13.93
CA ALA A 31 -16.65 1.95 13.61
C ALA A 31 -16.58 1.67 12.10
N GLU A 32 -17.73 1.49 11.44
CA GLU A 32 -17.79 1.30 9.99
C GLU A 32 -17.19 2.49 9.23
N LYS A 33 -17.51 3.69 9.65
CA LYS A 33 -16.98 4.92 9.07
C LYS A 33 -15.47 4.99 9.22
N ALA A 34 -14.94 4.71 10.42
CA ALA A 34 -13.50 4.73 10.67
C ALA A 34 -12.75 3.71 9.79
N ILE A 35 -13.31 2.51 9.60
CA ILE A 35 -12.71 1.48 8.72
C ILE A 35 -12.73 1.92 7.25
N LYS A 36 -13.83 2.52 6.78
CA LYS A 36 -13.89 3.10 5.42
C LYS A 36 -12.87 4.24 5.23
N GLU A 37 -12.66 5.07 6.25
CA GLU A 37 -11.65 6.11 6.21
C GLU A 37 -10.21 5.55 6.19
N ALA A 38 -9.95 4.46 6.92
CA ALA A 38 -8.68 3.74 6.84
C ALA A 38 -8.45 3.19 5.42
N GLN A 39 -9.47 2.56 4.82
CA GLN A 39 -9.41 2.09 3.44
C GLN A 39 -9.12 3.24 2.45
N ALA A 40 -9.85 4.34 2.55
CA ALA A 40 -9.64 5.52 1.70
C ALA A 40 -8.24 6.13 1.85
N SER A 41 -7.61 5.95 3.01
CA SER A 41 -6.22 6.37 3.26
C SER A 41 -5.18 5.42 2.68
N GLY A 42 -5.60 4.31 2.07
CA GLY A 42 -4.73 3.33 1.42
C GLY A 42 -4.31 2.18 2.35
N ALA A 43 -5.04 1.93 3.45
CA ALA A 43 -4.68 0.87 4.39
C ALA A 43 -4.57 -0.51 3.74
N SER A 44 -5.42 -0.83 2.77
CA SER A 44 -5.35 -2.09 2.02
C SER A 44 -4.04 -2.28 1.24
N THR A 45 -3.37 -1.20 0.85
CA THR A 45 -2.11 -1.23 0.11
C THR A 45 -0.89 -1.12 1.01
N TYR A 46 -0.95 -0.22 2.01
CA TYR A 46 0.23 0.14 2.80
C TYR A 46 0.31 -0.56 4.15
N THR A 47 -0.84 -1.08 4.66
CA THR A 47 -0.95 -1.84 5.91
C THR A 47 -1.91 -3.03 5.75
N PRO A 48 -1.68 -3.95 4.79
CA PRO A 48 -2.66 -4.98 4.42
C PRO A 48 -3.01 -5.92 5.57
N ASP A 49 -2.05 -6.30 6.40
CA ASP A 49 -2.27 -7.22 7.52
C ASP A 49 -3.12 -6.57 8.63
N GLU A 50 -2.85 -5.30 8.94
CA GLU A 50 -3.61 -4.52 9.91
C GLU A 50 -5.01 -4.21 9.37
N TYR A 51 -5.12 -3.94 8.08
CA TYR A 51 -6.41 -3.70 7.43
C TYR A 51 -7.29 -4.96 7.48
N ALA A 52 -6.75 -6.13 7.20
CA ALA A 52 -7.47 -7.40 7.33
C ALA A 52 -7.97 -7.66 8.76
N LYS A 53 -7.18 -7.26 9.78
CA LYS A 53 -7.59 -7.38 11.19
C LYS A 53 -8.79 -6.51 11.53
N ILE A 54 -8.81 -5.25 11.08
CA ILE A 54 -9.94 -4.34 11.35
C ILE A 54 -11.20 -4.76 10.56
N GLU A 55 -11.08 -5.33 9.37
CA GLU A 55 -12.20 -5.95 8.66
C GLU A 55 -12.75 -7.16 9.43
N GLY A 56 -11.89 -7.99 9.98
CA GLY A 56 -12.27 -9.11 10.86
C GLY A 56 -12.98 -8.64 12.14
N ALA A 57 -12.48 -7.55 12.74
CA ALA A 57 -13.12 -6.95 13.92
C ALA A 57 -14.51 -6.39 13.59
N LEU A 58 -14.70 -5.78 12.42
CA LEU A 58 -16.02 -5.34 11.96
C LEU A 58 -16.98 -6.51 11.73
N ALA A 59 -16.49 -7.59 11.14
CA ALA A 59 -17.29 -8.79 10.92
C ALA A 59 -17.74 -9.40 12.26
N ALA A 60 -16.85 -9.47 13.26
CA ALA A 60 -17.17 -9.93 14.61
C ALA A 60 -18.17 -9.02 15.32
N LEU A 61 -18.02 -7.69 15.19
CA LEU A 61 -18.96 -6.70 15.71
C LEU A 61 -20.36 -6.90 15.14
N LYS A 62 -20.47 -7.00 13.81
CA LYS A 62 -21.76 -7.21 13.13
C LYS A 62 -22.41 -8.52 13.52
N LYS A 63 -21.61 -9.58 13.65
CA LYS A 63 -22.11 -10.89 14.08
C LYS A 63 -22.66 -10.82 15.51
N GLU A 64 -21.93 -10.22 16.44
CA GLU A 64 -22.40 -10.09 17.84
C GLU A 64 -23.68 -9.23 17.90
N ALA A 65 -23.77 -8.14 17.14
CA ALA A 65 -24.97 -7.31 17.08
C ALA A 65 -26.17 -8.11 16.57
N ALA A 66 -26.02 -8.88 15.50
CA ALA A 66 -27.08 -9.75 14.96
C ALA A 66 -27.46 -10.85 15.94
N ASP A 67 -26.50 -11.47 16.63
CA ASP A 67 -26.75 -12.49 17.66
C ASP A 67 -27.56 -11.91 18.81
N GLN A 68 -27.36 -10.66 19.20
CA GLN A 68 -28.17 -10.00 20.24
C GLN A 68 -29.58 -9.63 19.72
N GLU A 69 -29.70 -9.17 18.48
CA GLU A 69 -30.99 -8.85 17.85
C GLU A 69 -31.88 -10.09 17.71
N GLY A 70 -31.30 -11.26 17.50
CA GLY A 70 -32.02 -12.55 17.44
C GLY A 70 -32.58 -13.02 18.78
N LYS A 71 -32.12 -12.47 19.92
CA LYS A 71 -32.61 -12.81 21.24
C LYS A 71 -33.95 -12.12 21.55
N PHE A 72 -34.73 -12.74 22.44
CA PHE A 72 -35.90 -12.07 22.98
C PHE A 72 -35.50 -10.79 23.73
N ALA A 73 -36.28 -9.71 23.58
CA ALA A 73 -35.87 -8.35 23.98
C ALA A 73 -35.37 -8.21 25.44
N LEU A 74 -35.91 -9.00 26.37
CA LEU A 74 -35.53 -9.00 27.78
C LEU A 74 -34.16 -9.65 28.07
N PHE A 75 -33.59 -10.38 27.09
CA PHE A 75 -32.32 -11.09 27.23
C PHE A 75 -31.22 -10.50 26.33
N ARG A 76 -31.49 -9.34 25.72
CA ARG A 76 -30.49 -8.62 24.90
C ARG A 76 -29.51 -7.90 25.78
N ASP A 77 -28.22 -8.10 25.51
CA ASP A 77 -27.11 -7.39 26.15
C ASP A 77 -26.17 -6.87 25.08
N TYR A 78 -26.12 -5.58 24.90
CA TYR A 78 -25.27 -4.91 23.90
C TYR A 78 -23.91 -4.43 24.45
N GLY A 79 -23.58 -4.69 25.73
CA GLY A 79 -22.32 -4.24 26.33
C GLY A 79 -21.10 -4.74 25.56
N LYS A 80 -21.15 -6.00 25.10
CA LYS A 80 -20.09 -6.57 24.26
C LYS A 80 -20.04 -5.92 22.86
N VAL A 81 -21.19 -5.60 22.28
CA VAL A 81 -21.27 -4.90 20.98
C VAL A 81 -20.65 -3.51 21.09
N GLU A 82 -20.96 -2.75 22.15
CA GLU A 82 -20.37 -1.44 22.40
C GLU A 82 -18.85 -1.53 22.54
N GLN A 83 -18.36 -2.49 23.32
CA GLN A 83 -16.93 -2.70 23.49
C GLN A 83 -16.22 -3.04 22.17
N LEU A 84 -16.80 -3.94 21.36
CA LEU A 84 -16.26 -4.27 20.04
C LEU A 84 -16.29 -3.08 19.10
N ALA A 85 -17.34 -2.26 19.13
CA ALA A 85 -17.43 -1.07 18.29
C ALA A 85 -16.37 -0.02 18.65
N VAL A 86 -16.17 0.26 19.94
CA VAL A 86 -15.12 1.19 20.41
C VAL A 86 -13.73 0.68 20.04
N THR A 87 -13.47 -0.61 20.23
CA THR A 87 -12.19 -1.24 19.88
C THR A 87 -11.95 -1.16 18.37
N ALA A 88 -12.91 -1.60 17.55
CA ALA A 88 -12.79 -1.58 16.10
C ALA A 88 -12.56 -0.16 15.56
N LYS A 89 -13.26 0.85 16.10
CA LYS A 89 -13.05 2.24 15.76
C LYS A 89 -11.62 2.70 16.09
N GLY A 90 -11.17 2.46 17.33
CA GLY A 90 -9.83 2.88 17.76
C GLY A 90 -8.71 2.22 16.95
N GLU A 91 -8.85 0.93 16.64
CA GLU A 91 -7.90 0.23 15.78
C GLU A 91 -7.93 0.78 14.36
N ALA A 92 -9.10 1.09 13.79
CA ALA A 92 -9.21 1.67 12.47
C ALA A 92 -8.55 3.05 12.37
N GLU A 93 -8.71 3.91 13.38
CA GLU A 93 -8.05 5.22 13.45
C GLU A 93 -6.52 5.08 13.53
N ARG A 94 -6.02 4.10 14.27
CA ARG A 94 -4.59 3.77 14.33
C ARG A 94 -4.08 3.29 12.95
N VAL A 95 -4.77 2.33 12.34
CA VAL A 95 -4.41 1.78 11.02
C VAL A 95 -4.44 2.87 9.93
N LYS A 96 -5.43 3.76 9.96
CA LYS A 96 -5.50 4.94 9.09
C LYS A 96 -4.24 5.79 9.20
N THR A 97 -3.81 6.11 10.42
CA THR A 97 -2.63 6.94 10.67
C THR A 97 -1.37 6.25 10.17
N GLU A 98 -1.22 4.97 10.45
CA GLU A 98 -0.09 4.16 10.00
C GLU A 98 -0.05 4.03 8.47
N ALA A 99 -1.21 3.84 7.82
CA ALA A 99 -1.30 3.77 6.37
C ALA A 99 -0.87 5.08 5.70
N ILE A 100 -1.27 6.23 6.25
CA ILE A 100 -0.83 7.55 5.77
C ILE A 100 0.68 7.69 5.88
N GLN A 101 1.27 7.32 7.02
CA GLN A 101 2.71 7.38 7.21
C GLN A 101 3.46 6.48 6.23
N LYS A 102 3.07 5.21 6.11
CA LYS A 102 3.69 4.26 5.17
C LYS A 102 3.52 4.68 3.71
N LYS A 103 2.40 5.33 3.37
CA LYS A 103 2.19 5.90 2.04
C LYS A 103 3.20 7.01 1.73
N GLU A 104 3.46 7.92 2.67
CA GLU A 104 4.46 8.98 2.48
C GLU A 104 5.89 8.42 2.42
N GLU A 105 6.21 7.41 3.23
CA GLU A 105 7.48 6.69 3.16
C GLU A 105 7.67 6.00 1.79
N ALA A 106 6.63 5.32 1.31
CA ALA A 106 6.64 4.67 -0.01
C ALA A 106 6.80 5.69 -1.14
N LYS A 107 6.15 6.86 -1.03
CA LYS A 107 6.31 7.97 -1.97
C LYS A 107 7.75 8.46 -2.03
N ALA A 108 8.35 8.73 -0.88
CA ALA A 108 9.75 9.17 -0.81
C ALA A 108 10.69 8.11 -1.42
N ALA A 109 10.49 6.84 -1.10
CA ALA A 109 11.27 5.73 -1.64
C ALA A 109 11.09 5.56 -3.15
N ALA A 110 9.88 5.76 -3.69
CA ALA A 110 9.61 5.70 -5.13
C ALA A 110 10.30 6.84 -5.88
N LEU A 111 10.24 8.07 -5.37
CA LEU A 111 10.91 9.23 -5.94
C LEU A 111 12.43 9.06 -5.94
N GLN A 112 13.01 8.57 -4.85
CA GLN A 112 14.43 8.25 -4.77
C GLN A 112 14.83 7.17 -5.77
N ALA A 113 14.06 6.08 -5.86
CA ALA A 113 14.32 5.01 -6.82
C ALA A 113 14.22 5.52 -8.27
N GLN A 114 13.26 6.39 -8.57
CA GLN A 114 13.12 7.03 -9.88
C GLN A 114 14.36 7.85 -10.22
N GLN A 115 14.85 8.68 -9.30
CA GLN A 115 16.06 9.47 -9.52
C GLN A 115 17.27 8.57 -9.82
N VAL A 116 17.49 7.53 -9.02
CA VAL A 116 18.58 6.57 -9.24
C VAL A 116 18.46 5.89 -10.60
N ALA A 117 17.25 5.50 -11.00
CA ALA A 117 17.01 4.90 -12.32
C ALA A 117 17.28 5.90 -13.46
N GLN A 118 16.87 7.16 -13.31
CA GLN A 118 17.13 8.22 -14.30
C GLN A 118 18.63 8.46 -14.49
N GLU A 119 19.39 8.54 -13.40
CA GLU A 119 20.84 8.72 -13.44
C GLU A 119 21.54 7.52 -14.10
N ALA A 120 21.11 6.29 -13.77
CA ALA A 120 21.64 5.08 -14.39
C ALA A 120 21.36 5.03 -15.89
N VAL A 121 20.13 5.32 -16.33
CA VAL A 121 19.77 5.38 -17.75
C VAL A 121 20.57 6.46 -18.48
N LYS A 122 20.73 7.65 -17.89
CA LYS A 122 21.54 8.73 -18.46
C LYS A 122 22.99 8.29 -18.64
N SER A 123 23.60 7.69 -17.64
CA SER A 123 24.96 7.16 -17.71
C SER A 123 25.12 6.10 -18.81
N THR A 124 24.15 5.17 -18.91
CA THR A 124 24.12 4.15 -19.96
C THR A 124 24.07 4.78 -21.36
N LEU A 125 23.19 5.77 -21.57
CA LEU A 125 23.09 6.48 -22.85
C LEU A 125 24.39 7.23 -23.21
N GLU A 126 25.06 7.82 -22.23
CA GLU A 126 26.35 8.48 -22.42
C GLU A 126 27.47 7.48 -22.82
N LEU A 127 27.44 6.26 -22.23
CA LEU A 127 28.39 5.20 -22.62
C LEU A 127 28.10 4.72 -24.05
N VAL A 128 26.82 4.52 -24.39
CA VAL A 128 26.42 4.19 -25.79
C VAL A 128 26.90 5.23 -26.78
N ALA A 129 26.73 6.52 -26.48
CA ALA A 129 27.13 7.61 -27.36
C ALA A 129 28.65 7.69 -27.58
N LYS A 130 29.43 7.24 -26.60
CA LYS A 130 30.91 7.20 -26.67
C LYS A 130 31.44 5.91 -27.32
N ALA A 131 30.58 4.90 -27.53
CA ALA A 131 30.98 3.63 -28.08
C ALA A 131 31.43 3.75 -29.55
N PRO A 132 32.64 3.32 -29.93
CA PRO A 132 33.14 3.44 -31.30
C PRO A 132 32.35 2.53 -32.25
N THR A 133 31.94 3.05 -33.38
CA THR A 133 31.36 2.29 -34.50
C THR A 133 32.44 1.38 -35.11
N GLY A 134 32.49 0.11 -34.66
CA GLY A 134 33.46 -0.86 -35.12
C GLY A 134 32.81 -2.00 -35.93
N LYS A 135 33.51 -3.14 -36.01
CA LYS A 135 33.06 -4.33 -36.76
C LYS A 135 31.78 -4.96 -36.22
N ASP A 136 31.42 -4.68 -34.97
CA ASP A 136 30.22 -5.22 -34.29
C ASP A 136 29.06 -4.21 -34.28
N ARG A 137 28.82 -3.56 -35.41
CA ARG A 137 27.75 -2.55 -35.55
C ARG A 137 26.37 -3.06 -35.11
N ALA A 138 26.04 -4.31 -35.43
CA ALA A 138 24.74 -4.91 -35.07
C ALA A 138 24.56 -5.03 -33.54
N ALA A 139 25.61 -5.45 -32.81
CA ALA A 139 25.56 -5.52 -31.35
C ALA A 139 25.39 -4.13 -30.72
N LEU A 140 26.09 -3.12 -31.27
CA LEU A 140 25.98 -1.74 -30.77
C LEU A 140 24.55 -1.17 -31.00
N GLU A 141 23.94 -1.46 -32.14
CA GLU A 141 22.56 -1.03 -32.43
C GLU A 141 21.55 -1.71 -31.50
N SER A 142 21.75 -3.00 -31.15
CA SER A 142 20.93 -3.69 -30.15
C SER A 142 21.04 -3.03 -28.78
N ILE A 143 22.26 -2.79 -28.31
CA ILE A 143 22.51 -2.12 -27.02
C ILE A 143 21.88 -0.70 -26.99
N LYS A 144 21.93 -0.01 -28.12
CA LYS A 144 21.31 1.31 -28.27
C LYS A 144 19.79 1.25 -28.15
N ALA A 145 19.18 0.25 -28.80
CA ALA A 145 17.74 0.02 -28.70
C ALA A 145 17.32 -0.33 -27.26
N ASP A 146 18.11 -1.13 -26.56
CA ASP A 146 17.88 -1.48 -25.15
C ASP A 146 17.97 -0.24 -24.25
N ALA A 147 18.96 0.63 -24.45
CA ALA A 147 19.11 1.87 -23.70
C ALA A 147 17.93 2.85 -23.94
N GLU A 148 17.46 2.98 -25.19
CA GLU A 148 16.27 3.79 -25.49
C GLU A 148 14.99 3.17 -24.92
N ALA A 149 14.87 1.84 -24.87
CA ALA A 149 13.73 1.16 -24.22
C ALA A 149 13.73 1.40 -22.71
N LEU A 150 14.89 1.46 -22.06
CA LEU A 150 15.00 1.81 -20.64
C LEU A 150 14.53 3.26 -20.39
N LYS A 151 14.91 4.20 -21.27
CA LYS A 151 14.43 5.59 -21.20
C LYS A 151 12.89 5.66 -21.35
N ALA A 152 12.31 4.92 -22.28
CA ALA A 152 10.88 4.86 -22.44
C ALA A 152 10.19 4.25 -21.19
N SER A 153 10.83 3.28 -20.54
CA SER A 153 10.31 2.65 -19.32
C SER A 153 10.24 3.61 -18.12
N LEU A 154 11.05 4.66 -18.06
CA LEU A 154 10.96 5.70 -17.02
C LEU A 154 9.60 6.43 -17.04
N ASN A 155 8.95 6.55 -18.20
CA ASN A 155 7.62 7.13 -18.28
C ASN A 155 6.59 6.27 -17.51
N GLN A 156 6.77 4.95 -17.50
CA GLN A 156 5.88 4.06 -16.75
C GLN A 156 6.09 4.19 -15.22
N VAL A 157 7.29 4.52 -14.77
CA VAL A 157 7.57 4.85 -13.36
C VAL A 157 6.84 6.15 -13.00
N GLN A 158 6.96 7.18 -13.84
CA GLN A 158 6.27 8.45 -13.63
C GLN A 158 4.76 8.26 -13.55
N MET A 159 4.16 7.52 -14.48
CA MET A 159 2.73 7.21 -14.46
C MET A 159 2.28 6.52 -13.17
N SER A 160 3.10 5.59 -12.65
CA SER A 160 2.79 4.93 -11.38
C SER A 160 2.88 5.90 -10.19
N ILE A 161 3.80 6.87 -10.22
CA ILE A 161 3.88 7.94 -9.20
C ILE A 161 2.67 8.87 -9.29
N ASP A 162 2.28 9.28 -10.49
CA ASP A 162 1.15 10.19 -10.73
C ASP A 162 -0.19 9.59 -10.28
N THR A 163 -0.31 8.26 -10.38
CA THR A 163 -1.47 7.52 -9.86
C THR A 163 -1.34 7.11 -8.39
N ALA A 164 -0.31 7.58 -7.68
CA ALA A 164 0.02 7.25 -6.30
C ALA A 164 0.21 5.74 -6.03
N ASP A 165 0.56 4.95 -7.06
CA ASP A 165 0.98 3.56 -6.92
C ASP A 165 2.49 3.49 -6.68
N TYR A 166 2.90 3.95 -5.49
CA TYR A 166 4.31 4.06 -5.13
C TYR A 166 5.05 2.71 -5.04
N PRO A 167 4.43 1.61 -4.53
CA PRO A 167 5.09 0.31 -4.53
C PRO A 167 5.44 -0.17 -5.94
N THR A 168 4.52 -0.02 -6.89
CA THR A 168 4.77 -0.37 -8.30
C THR A 168 5.82 0.54 -8.94
N ALA A 169 5.77 1.85 -8.66
CA ALA A 169 6.77 2.80 -9.13
C ALA A 169 8.19 2.44 -8.66
N GLN A 170 8.34 2.13 -7.37
CA GLN A 170 9.61 1.73 -6.78
C GLN A 170 10.15 0.43 -7.41
N THR A 171 9.31 -0.57 -7.60
CA THR A 171 9.68 -1.85 -8.20
C THR A 171 10.14 -1.66 -9.63
N LYS A 172 9.40 -0.90 -10.45
CA LYS A 172 9.78 -0.59 -11.83
C LYS A 172 11.09 0.19 -11.91
N ALA A 173 11.26 1.20 -11.06
CA ALA A 173 12.48 1.99 -11.02
C ALA A 173 13.73 1.16 -10.67
N LYS A 174 13.63 0.27 -9.67
CA LYS A 174 14.71 -0.67 -9.34
C LYS A 174 15.05 -1.59 -10.51
N ALA A 175 14.05 -2.15 -11.19
CA ALA A 175 14.25 -3.01 -12.35
C ALA A 175 14.94 -2.26 -13.51
N ILE A 176 14.60 -0.98 -13.74
CA ILE A 176 15.27 -0.13 -14.73
C ILE A 176 16.73 0.11 -14.34
N HIS A 177 16.98 0.42 -13.06
CA HIS A 177 18.34 0.62 -12.56
C HIS A 177 19.21 -0.63 -12.79
N GLU A 178 18.74 -1.80 -12.40
CA GLU A 178 19.45 -3.08 -12.58
C GLU A 178 19.74 -3.36 -14.06
N LYS A 179 18.73 -3.18 -14.94
CA LYS A 179 18.91 -3.34 -16.37
C LYS A 179 19.90 -2.34 -16.95
N SER A 180 19.87 -1.08 -16.51
CA SER A 180 20.84 -0.07 -16.93
C SER A 180 22.27 -0.45 -16.55
N GLN A 181 22.47 -1.01 -15.35
CA GLN A 181 23.78 -1.50 -14.95
C GLN A 181 24.25 -2.66 -15.84
N ALA A 182 23.36 -3.60 -16.16
CA ALA A 182 23.69 -4.72 -17.05
C ALA A 182 24.10 -4.24 -18.44
N VAL A 183 23.32 -3.34 -19.05
CA VAL A 183 23.64 -2.75 -20.36
C VAL A 183 24.96 -1.97 -20.31
N SER A 184 25.20 -1.18 -19.26
CA SER A 184 26.47 -0.47 -19.09
C SER A 184 27.67 -1.41 -19.02
N HIS A 185 27.54 -2.51 -18.30
CA HIS A 185 28.59 -3.54 -18.19
C HIS A 185 28.86 -4.23 -19.54
N GLU A 186 27.82 -4.50 -20.33
CA GLU A 186 27.96 -5.04 -21.69
C GLU A 186 28.76 -4.09 -22.59
N ILE A 187 28.46 -2.78 -22.53
CA ILE A 187 29.19 -1.74 -23.29
C ILE A 187 30.64 -1.71 -22.86
N GLU A 188 30.93 -1.64 -21.58
CA GLU A 188 32.30 -1.62 -21.05
C GLU A 188 33.09 -2.86 -21.45
N THR A 189 32.48 -4.02 -21.42
CA THR A 189 33.06 -5.29 -21.85
C THR A 189 33.39 -5.27 -23.36
N ALA A 190 32.48 -4.74 -24.18
CA ALA A 190 32.68 -4.60 -25.60
C ALA A 190 33.83 -3.60 -25.90
N LEU A 191 33.88 -2.47 -25.21
CA LEU A 191 34.96 -1.47 -25.33
C LEU A 191 36.32 -2.04 -24.93
N ALA A 192 36.41 -2.82 -23.86
CA ALA A 192 37.64 -3.45 -23.42
C ALA A 192 38.20 -4.47 -24.45
N LYS A 193 37.33 -5.22 -25.14
CA LYS A 193 37.70 -6.13 -26.21
C LYS A 193 38.28 -5.37 -27.42
N ILE A 194 37.69 -4.25 -27.82
CA ILE A 194 38.13 -3.40 -28.90
C ILE A 194 39.50 -2.78 -28.59
N GLY A 195 39.70 -2.31 -27.34
CA GLY A 195 40.97 -1.72 -26.89
C GLY A 195 42.13 -2.72 -26.92
N LYS A 196 41.90 -3.97 -26.48
CA LYS A 196 42.89 -5.06 -26.52
C LYS A 196 43.27 -5.44 -27.96
N GLY A 197 42.30 -5.44 -28.88
CA GLY A 197 42.55 -5.74 -30.31
C GLY A 197 43.46 -4.72 -30.99
N LYS A 198 43.35 -3.42 -30.66
CA LYS A 198 44.22 -2.38 -31.17
C LYS A 198 45.66 -2.48 -30.65
N SER A 199 45.86 -2.83 -29.38
CA SER A 199 47.18 -3.00 -28.77
C SER A 199 47.95 -4.19 -29.35
N SER A 200 47.26 -5.30 -29.68
CA SER A 200 47.90 -6.46 -30.29
C SER A 200 48.29 -6.25 -31.76
N ALA A 201 47.55 -5.43 -32.51
CA ALA A 201 47.86 -5.07 -33.89
C ALA A 201 49.05 -4.10 -34.01
N ALA A 202 49.20 -3.20 -33.03
CA ALA A 202 50.34 -2.27 -32.97
C ALA A 202 51.67 -2.95 -32.59
N LYS A 203 51.62 -4.12 -31.96
CA LYS A 203 52.83 -4.85 -31.55
C LYS A 203 53.35 -5.83 -32.62
N LYS A 204 52.64 -5.96 -33.76
CA LYS A 204 53.01 -6.80 -34.91
C LYS A 204 53.54 -6.03 -36.13
N LYS A 205 53.80 -4.74 -36.01
CA LYS A 205 54.52 -3.90 -36.93
C LYS A 205 55.88 -3.55 -36.35
#